data_61430dea27ba681ae4a6930e50e20e37
#
_entry.id   61430dea27ba681ae4a6930e50e20e37
#
_cell.length_a   1.000
_cell.length_b   1.000
_cell.length_c   1.000
_cell.angle_alpha   90.00
_cell.angle_beta   90.00
_cell.angle_gamma   90.00
#
_symmetry.space_group_name_H-M   'P 1'
#
loop_
_entity.id
_entity.type
_entity.pdbx_description
1 polymer ?
#
loop_
_entity_poly.entity_id
_entity_poly.type
_entity_poly.pdbx_seq_one_letter_code
_entity_poly.pdbx_strand_id
1 'polypeptide(L)'
;NHYRKKAYTRSLLLQKGVHTIGLLNWFMGGNPCRVFASGGLDYFGRKEDPEKRCRDCERARSCRYYVVPKSPAAKAADGCVWSRDIDLNDNSQLLIDYDNGSRAVYMECHFTPEYTREFTLFGDEGKLTAFYNNECDFLIRVTKPGGSVKELRPVPERGGHGGSDINLVRAFFQAIEDGK
;
A
#
# COMPACT_ATOMS: atom_id res chain seq x y z
N ASN A 1 17.78 -2.06 -7.15
CA ASN A 1 16.46 -2.04 -6.54
C ASN A 1 15.56 -3.06 -7.23
N HIS A 2 15.22 -4.18 -6.55
CA HIS A 2 14.44 -5.27 -7.14
C HIS A 2 12.96 -4.90 -7.36
N TYR A 3 12.41 -3.93 -6.62
CA TYR A 3 11.01 -3.49 -6.77
C TYR A 3 10.69 -2.79 -8.09
N ARG A 4 11.62 -2.67 -9.01
CA ARG A 4 11.42 -2.00 -10.28
C ARG A 4 11.37 -2.94 -11.48
N LYS A 5 11.57 -4.26 -11.27
CA LYS A 5 11.63 -5.27 -12.34
C LYS A 5 10.66 -6.43 -12.11
N LYS A 6 9.86 -6.74 -13.14
CA LYS A 6 8.95 -7.90 -13.15
C LYS A 6 9.67 -9.22 -12.86
N ALA A 7 10.90 -9.36 -13.35
CA ALA A 7 11.71 -10.55 -13.14
C ALA A 7 11.91 -10.88 -11.64
N TYR A 8 11.95 -9.87 -10.78
CA TYR A 8 12.19 -10.06 -9.33
C TYR A 8 10.91 -9.99 -8.51
N THR A 9 10.01 -9.08 -8.83
CA THR A 9 8.86 -8.71 -7.97
C THR A 9 7.53 -9.16 -8.56
N ARG A 10 7.48 -9.48 -9.84
CA ARG A 10 6.27 -9.76 -10.63
C ARG A 10 5.39 -8.51 -10.83
N SER A 11 4.87 -7.92 -9.77
CA SER A 11 4.14 -6.64 -9.80
C SER A 11 4.22 -5.96 -8.44
N LEU A 12 3.99 -4.65 -8.40
CA LEU A 12 3.81 -3.91 -7.15
C LEU A 12 2.46 -4.27 -6.52
N LEU A 13 1.46 -4.56 -7.31
CA LEU A 13 0.17 -5.07 -6.84
C LEU A 13 0.33 -6.35 -6.02
N LEU A 14 1.13 -7.31 -6.49
CA LEU A 14 1.42 -8.54 -5.75
C LEU A 14 2.28 -8.28 -4.51
N GLN A 15 3.22 -7.33 -4.59
CA GLN A 15 4.18 -7.08 -3.52
C GLN A 15 3.61 -6.16 -2.41
N LYS A 16 2.79 -5.19 -2.76
CA LYS A 16 2.23 -4.17 -1.86
C LYS A 16 0.71 -4.24 -1.77
N GLY A 17 0.04 -4.33 -2.91
CA GLY A 17 -1.42 -4.37 -2.97
C GLY A 17 -2.02 -5.55 -2.24
N VAL A 18 -1.32 -6.70 -2.20
CA VAL A 18 -1.79 -7.92 -1.52
C VAL A 18 -2.21 -7.69 -0.06
N HIS A 19 -1.50 -6.83 0.67
CA HIS A 19 -1.85 -6.51 2.07
C HIS A 19 -3.21 -5.77 2.16
N THR A 20 -3.45 -4.81 1.27
CA THR A 20 -4.69 -4.04 1.24
C THR A 20 -5.84 -4.87 0.67
N ILE A 21 -5.59 -5.70 -0.35
CA ILE A 21 -6.58 -6.63 -0.91
C ILE A 21 -7.01 -7.65 0.15
N GLY A 22 -6.07 -8.14 0.98
CA GLY A 22 -6.39 -8.99 2.12
C GLY A 22 -7.34 -8.31 3.12
N LEU A 23 -7.09 -7.02 3.43
CA LEU A 23 -8.00 -6.23 4.26
C LEU A 23 -9.37 -6.03 3.61
N LEU A 24 -9.43 -5.79 2.28
CA LEU A 24 -10.70 -5.67 1.57
C LEU A 24 -11.51 -6.97 1.66
N ASN A 25 -10.89 -8.12 1.42
CA ASN A 25 -11.56 -9.43 1.56
C ASN A 25 -12.11 -9.63 2.98
N TRP A 26 -11.33 -9.23 3.98
CA TRP A 26 -11.79 -9.30 5.37
C TRP A 26 -12.96 -8.35 5.65
N PHE A 27 -12.91 -7.09 5.17
CA PHE A 27 -14.00 -6.13 5.35
C PHE A 27 -15.28 -6.56 4.62
N MET A 28 -15.14 -7.10 3.42
CA MET A 28 -16.29 -7.54 2.62
C MET A 28 -16.92 -8.86 3.11
N GLY A 29 -16.19 -9.66 3.88
CA GLY A 29 -16.71 -10.91 4.47
C GLY A 29 -17.16 -11.97 3.48
N GLY A 30 -16.67 -11.91 2.24
CA GLY A 30 -16.98 -12.83 1.15
C GLY A 30 -15.75 -13.24 0.35
N ASN A 31 -15.93 -14.16 -0.60
CA ASN A 31 -14.86 -14.55 -1.52
C ASN A 31 -14.96 -13.74 -2.82
N PRO A 32 -13.84 -13.22 -3.36
CA PRO A 32 -13.85 -12.55 -4.65
C PRO A 32 -14.24 -13.55 -5.76
N CYS A 33 -15.25 -13.22 -6.56
CA CYS A 33 -15.76 -14.10 -7.63
C CYS A 33 -15.54 -13.49 -9.04
N ARG A 34 -15.37 -12.18 -9.13
CA ARG A 34 -15.07 -11.51 -10.41
C ARG A 34 -14.18 -10.29 -10.18
N VAL A 35 -13.17 -10.12 -11.03
CA VAL A 35 -12.23 -9.00 -10.94
C VAL A 35 -12.05 -8.40 -12.34
N PHE A 36 -12.15 -7.09 -12.43
CA PHE A 36 -11.64 -6.29 -13.53
C PHE A 36 -10.44 -5.50 -13.03
N ALA A 37 -9.34 -5.48 -13.80
CA ALA A 37 -8.12 -4.79 -13.43
C ALA A 37 -7.56 -3.98 -14.58
N SER A 38 -7.01 -2.80 -14.27
CA SER A 38 -6.27 -1.94 -15.19
C SER A 38 -5.04 -1.38 -14.47
N GLY A 39 -4.00 -1.07 -15.20
CA GLY A 39 -2.79 -0.45 -14.66
C GLY A 39 -1.71 -0.27 -15.71
N GLY A 40 -0.75 0.59 -15.40
CA GLY A 40 0.30 0.94 -16.33
C GLY A 40 1.59 1.41 -15.67
N LEU A 41 2.64 1.55 -16.49
CA LEU A 41 3.86 2.27 -16.16
C LEU A 41 3.75 3.64 -16.87
N ASP A 42 3.16 4.63 -16.21
CA ASP A 42 2.75 5.87 -16.84
C ASP A 42 3.63 7.06 -16.46
N TYR A 43 4.21 7.03 -15.29
CA TYR A 43 4.98 8.13 -14.74
C TYR A 43 6.48 7.85 -14.65
N PHE A 44 6.91 6.77 -14.02
CA PHE A 44 8.32 6.42 -13.85
C PHE A 44 8.94 5.78 -15.10
N GLY A 45 10.26 5.58 -15.06
CA GLY A 45 10.98 4.85 -16.11
C GLY A 45 11.25 5.63 -17.41
N ARG A 46 11.67 4.91 -18.46
CA ARG A 46 11.72 5.29 -19.87
C ARG A 46 12.73 6.35 -20.32
N LYS A 47 13.46 7.03 -19.42
CA LYS A 47 14.26 8.22 -19.76
C LYS A 47 15.75 8.05 -19.57
N GLU A 48 16.17 7.41 -18.48
CA GLU A 48 17.56 7.43 -18.03
C GLU A 48 18.23 6.07 -18.17
N ASP A 49 19.56 6.09 -18.17
CA ASP A 49 20.39 4.87 -18.22
C ASP A 49 20.11 3.97 -17.00
N PRO A 50 20.05 2.63 -17.17
CA PRO A 50 19.85 1.69 -16.07
C PRO A 50 20.91 1.76 -14.95
N GLU A 51 22.13 2.16 -15.29
CA GLU A 51 23.22 2.27 -14.33
C GLU A 51 23.25 3.58 -13.56
N LYS A 52 22.39 4.56 -13.94
CA LYS A 52 22.30 5.86 -13.28
C LYS A 52 21.89 5.71 -11.82
N ARG A 53 22.65 6.35 -10.93
CA ARG A 53 22.43 6.35 -9.48
C ARG A 53 22.20 7.76 -8.96
N CYS A 54 21.44 7.88 -7.89
CA CYS A 54 21.20 9.16 -7.24
C CYS A 54 22.50 9.80 -6.73
N ARG A 55 23.41 8.99 -6.18
CA ARG A 55 24.69 9.46 -5.64
C ARG A 55 25.57 10.19 -6.64
N ASP A 56 25.50 9.81 -7.91
CA ASP A 56 26.32 10.36 -9.00
C ASP A 56 25.51 11.25 -9.96
N CYS A 57 24.32 11.68 -9.52
CA CYS A 57 23.39 12.40 -10.37
C CYS A 57 23.63 13.91 -10.33
N GLU A 58 23.92 14.51 -11.48
CA GLU A 58 24.09 15.97 -11.62
C GLU A 58 22.84 16.77 -11.23
N ARG A 59 21.65 16.15 -11.36
CA ARG A 59 20.35 16.73 -11.00
C ARG A 59 19.93 16.50 -9.56
N ALA A 60 20.84 16.03 -8.68
CA ALA A 60 20.53 15.71 -7.28
C ALA A 60 19.78 16.81 -6.56
N ARG A 61 20.23 18.09 -6.74
CA ARG A 61 19.64 19.26 -6.06
C ARG A 61 18.23 19.65 -6.52
N SER A 62 17.86 19.28 -7.73
CA SER A 62 16.56 19.65 -8.33
C SER A 62 15.60 18.47 -8.46
N CYS A 63 16.06 17.26 -8.20
CA CYS A 63 15.24 16.05 -8.33
C CYS A 63 14.46 15.78 -7.05
N ARG A 64 13.14 15.87 -7.11
CA ARG A 64 12.25 15.57 -5.96
C ARG A 64 12.29 14.12 -5.49
N TYR A 65 12.82 13.20 -6.29
CA TYR A 65 13.01 11.79 -5.97
C TYR A 65 14.44 11.45 -5.57
N TYR A 66 15.28 12.46 -5.33
CA TYR A 66 16.65 12.24 -4.91
C TYR A 66 16.70 11.52 -3.56
N VAL A 67 17.44 10.42 -3.50
CA VAL A 67 17.65 9.63 -2.28
C VAL A 67 19.12 9.68 -1.89
N VAL A 68 19.40 10.17 -0.67
CA VAL A 68 20.71 10.03 -0.05
C VAL A 68 20.80 8.66 0.60
N PRO A 69 21.70 7.76 0.17
CA PRO A 69 21.88 6.48 0.81
C PRO A 69 22.41 6.65 2.24
N LYS A 70 21.62 6.31 3.23
CA LYS A 70 21.96 6.47 4.66
C LYS A 70 22.91 5.38 5.19
N SER A 71 23.15 4.31 4.42
CA SER A 71 24.02 3.19 4.80
C SER A 71 24.58 2.47 3.57
N PRO A 72 25.62 1.63 3.70
CA PRO A 72 26.11 0.79 2.61
C PRO A 72 25.04 -0.12 2.01
N ALA A 73 24.15 -0.68 2.82
CA ALA A 73 23.03 -1.50 2.35
C ALA A 73 22.00 -0.66 1.56
N ALA A 74 21.77 0.59 1.95
CA ALA A 74 20.90 1.51 1.23
C ALA A 74 21.46 1.98 -0.13
N LYS A 75 22.77 1.80 -0.37
CA LYS A 75 23.38 2.11 -1.69
C LYS A 75 22.76 1.33 -2.85
N ALA A 76 22.21 0.15 -2.58
CA ALA A 76 21.49 -0.64 -3.59
C ALA A 76 20.13 -0.04 -3.96
N ALA A 77 19.58 0.86 -3.14
CA ALA A 77 18.24 1.44 -3.30
C ALA A 77 18.25 2.80 -4.04
N ASP A 78 19.40 3.34 -4.41
CA ASP A 78 19.54 4.67 -5.03
C ASP A 78 19.47 4.67 -6.57
N GLY A 79 18.90 3.63 -7.17
CA GLY A 79 18.67 3.58 -8.61
C GLY A 79 17.69 4.67 -9.07
N CYS A 80 17.98 5.28 -10.22
CA CYS A 80 17.15 6.35 -10.77
C CYS A 80 15.72 5.87 -11.05
N VAL A 81 14.72 6.60 -10.59
CA VAL A 81 13.29 6.30 -10.84
C VAL A 81 12.89 6.51 -12.31
N TRP A 82 13.70 7.20 -13.08
CA TRP A 82 13.50 7.41 -14.51
C TRP A 82 14.20 6.39 -15.39
N SER A 83 14.79 5.36 -14.80
CA SER A 83 15.58 4.37 -15.54
C SER A 83 14.73 3.59 -16.54
N ARG A 84 15.31 3.33 -17.73
CA ARG A 84 14.67 2.57 -18.83
C ARG A 84 14.42 1.11 -18.51
N ASP A 85 15.08 0.57 -17.49
CA ASP A 85 14.90 -0.83 -17.10
C ASP A 85 13.75 -1.08 -16.13
N ILE A 86 12.98 -0.04 -15.78
CA ILE A 86 11.74 -0.18 -15.01
C ILE A 86 10.67 -0.72 -15.93
N ASP A 87 10.06 -1.83 -15.56
CA ASP A 87 9.03 -2.53 -16.32
C ASP A 87 7.79 -2.90 -15.49
N LEU A 88 7.74 -2.47 -14.23
CA LEU A 88 6.57 -2.64 -13.35
C LEU A 88 5.58 -1.49 -13.53
N ASN A 89 4.31 -1.81 -13.39
CA ASN A 89 3.26 -0.80 -13.28
C ASN A 89 3.51 0.09 -12.06
N ASP A 90 3.33 1.39 -12.22
CA ASP A 90 3.44 2.37 -11.14
C ASP A 90 2.07 2.86 -10.64
N ASN A 91 1.01 2.38 -11.26
CA ASN A 91 -0.36 2.49 -10.79
C ASN A 91 -1.18 1.27 -11.22
N SER A 92 -2.21 0.94 -10.42
CA SER A 92 -3.14 -0.16 -10.70
C SER A 92 -4.49 0.13 -10.06
N GLN A 93 -5.58 -0.29 -10.74
CA GLN A 93 -6.94 -0.24 -10.21
C GLN A 93 -7.61 -1.59 -10.39
N LEU A 94 -8.43 -1.97 -9.40
CA LEU A 94 -9.23 -3.17 -9.42
C LEU A 94 -10.69 -2.86 -9.06
N LEU A 95 -11.61 -3.48 -9.79
CA LEU A 95 -13.01 -3.60 -9.40
C LEU A 95 -13.24 -5.07 -9.04
N ILE A 96 -13.74 -5.33 -7.85
CA ILE A 96 -13.88 -6.68 -7.29
C ILE A 96 -15.35 -6.92 -6.89
N ASP A 97 -15.97 -7.97 -7.43
CA ASP A 97 -17.25 -8.47 -6.97
C ASP A 97 -17.03 -9.69 -6.07
N TYR A 98 -17.83 -9.79 -5.01
CA TYR A 98 -17.80 -10.87 -4.03
C TYR A 98 -19.05 -11.76 -4.14
N ASP A 99 -18.94 -13.01 -3.70
CA ASP A 99 -20.01 -14.02 -3.76
C ASP A 99 -21.22 -13.69 -2.90
N ASN A 100 -21.04 -12.86 -1.87
CA ASN A 100 -22.11 -12.32 -1.02
C ASN A 100 -22.80 -11.05 -1.58
N GLY A 101 -22.46 -10.65 -2.81
CA GLY A 101 -23.04 -9.49 -3.48
C GLY A 101 -22.38 -8.14 -3.15
N SER A 102 -21.40 -8.11 -2.23
CA SER A 102 -20.63 -6.89 -1.96
C SER A 102 -19.65 -6.56 -3.09
N ARG A 103 -19.17 -5.33 -3.15
CA ARG A 103 -18.23 -4.84 -4.17
C ARG A 103 -17.17 -3.98 -3.56
N ALA A 104 -15.95 -4.05 -4.09
CA ALA A 104 -14.86 -3.17 -3.72
C ALA A 104 -14.16 -2.57 -4.92
N VAL A 105 -13.63 -1.37 -4.74
CA VAL A 105 -12.68 -0.73 -5.64
C VAL A 105 -11.36 -0.58 -4.89
N TYR A 106 -10.29 -1.00 -5.52
CA TYR A 106 -8.94 -0.78 -5.04
C TYR A 106 -8.16 0.06 -6.03
N MET A 107 -7.39 1.02 -5.54
CA MET A 107 -6.45 1.81 -6.33
C MET A 107 -5.11 1.91 -5.61
N GLU A 108 -4.03 1.70 -6.34
CA GLU A 108 -2.68 2.04 -5.89
C GLU A 108 -1.99 2.98 -6.89
N CYS A 109 -1.24 3.95 -6.36
CA CYS A 109 -0.45 4.88 -7.14
C CYS A 109 0.88 5.11 -6.42
N HIS A 110 2.00 4.86 -7.11
CA HIS A 110 3.35 4.92 -6.51
C HIS A 110 4.09 6.24 -6.77
N PHE A 111 3.45 7.20 -7.41
CA PHE A 111 4.03 8.53 -7.70
C PHE A 111 3.28 9.67 -7.00
N THR A 112 2.59 9.37 -5.91
CA THR A 112 1.96 10.35 -5.02
C THR A 112 3.01 11.15 -4.23
N PRO A 113 2.70 12.38 -3.81
CA PRO A 113 3.63 13.20 -3.02
C PRO A 113 3.87 12.65 -1.61
N GLU A 114 2.94 11.89 -1.09
CA GLU A 114 2.96 11.31 0.25
C GLU A 114 2.44 9.86 0.24
N TYR A 115 2.78 9.12 1.28
CA TYR A 115 2.25 7.79 1.50
C TYR A 115 1.01 7.88 2.38
N THR A 116 -0.14 7.48 1.81
CA THR A 116 -1.41 7.37 2.53
C THR A 116 -2.10 6.06 2.20
N ARG A 117 -2.95 5.61 3.12
CA ARG A 117 -3.99 4.62 2.84
C ARG A 117 -5.32 5.18 3.31
N GLU A 118 -6.28 5.13 2.42
CA GLU A 118 -7.62 5.62 2.66
C GLU A 118 -8.63 4.52 2.36
N PHE A 119 -9.60 4.37 3.26
CA PHE A 119 -10.69 3.42 3.11
C PHE A 119 -12.01 4.15 3.24
N THR A 120 -12.95 3.82 2.39
CA THR A 120 -14.35 4.23 2.53
C THR A 120 -15.22 3.00 2.38
N LEU A 121 -15.97 2.67 3.42
CA LEU A 121 -16.92 1.58 3.42
C LEU A 121 -18.33 2.14 3.55
N PHE A 122 -19.24 1.63 2.75
CA PHE A 122 -20.66 1.92 2.81
C PHE A 122 -21.40 0.66 3.22
N GLY A 123 -22.18 0.74 4.27
CA GLY A 123 -23.05 -0.31 4.76
C GLY A 123 -24.46 0.23 5.04
N ASP A 124 -25.37 -0.65 5.37
CA ASP A 124 -26.75 -0.34 5.72
C ASP A 124 -26.86 0.51 7.01
N GLU A 125 -25.91 0.35 7.94
CA GLU A 125 -25.86 1.13 9.17
C GLU A 125 -25.08 2.45 9.05
N GLY A 126 -24.52 2.77 7.88
CA GLY A 126 -23.83 4.03 7.66
C GLY A 126 -22.56 3.94 6.81
N LYS A 127 -21.69 4.92 7.01
CA LYS A 127 -20.41 5.07 6.30
C LYS A 127 -19.26 5.07 7.29
N LEU A 128 -18.21 4.31 6.97
CA LEU A 128 -16.92 4.38 7.65
C LEU A 128 -15.88 4.95 6.69
N THR A 129 -15.09 5.92 7.18
CA THR A 129 -13.84 6.31 6.52
C THR A 129 -12.67 6.06 7.45
N ALA A 130 -11.56 5.56 6.91
CA ALA A 130 -10.34 5.38 7.65
C ALA A 130 -9.16 5.96 6.87
N PHE A 131 -8.27 6.63 7.58
CA PHE A 131 -7.05 7.23 7.06
C PHE A 131 -5.85 6.74 7.86
N TYR A 132 -4.73 6.53 7.15
CA TYR A 132 -3.45 6.17 7.74
C TYR A 132 -2.30 6.71 6.88
N ASN A 133 -1.25 7.23 7.51
CA ASN A 133 -0.04 7.72 6.84
C ASN A 133 1.24 7.14 7.45
N ASN A 134 2.41 7.50 6.88
CA ASN A 134 3.73 7.07 7.37
C ASN A 134 4.10 7.62 8.77
N GLU A 135 3.45 8.67 9.22
CA GLU A 135 3.68 9.27 10.53
C GLU A 135 2.87 8.57 11.63
N CYS A 136 2.21 7.46 11.25
CA CYS A 136 1.32 6.71 12.12
C CYS A 136 0.12 7.51 12.62
N ASP A 137 -0.34 8.50 11.85
CA ASP A 137 -1.62 9.12 12.09
C ASP A 137 -2.75 8.18 11.64
N PHE A 138 -3.61 7.85 12.59
CA PHE A 138 -4.80 7.04 12.33
C PHE A 138 -6.05 7.86 12.65
N LEU A 139 -6.97 7.90 11.71
CA LEU A 139 -8.29 8.47 11.92
C LEU A 139 -9.34 7.52 11.36
N ILE A 140 -10.27 7.12 12.21
CA ILE A 140 -11.46 6.37 11.79
C ILE A 140 -12.66 7.23 12.10
N ARG A 141 -13.53 7.45 11.12
CA ARG A 141 -14.78 8.19 11.28
C ARG A 141 -15.94 7.31 10.86
N VAL A 142 -16.90 7.15 11.75
CA VAL A 142 -18.17 6.44 11.49
C VAL A 142 -19.29 7.46 11.48
N THR A 143 -20.01 7.52 10.37
CA THR A 143 -21.19 8.39 10.21
C THR A 143 -22.42 7.51 10.06
N LYS A 144 -23.40 7.65 10.97
CA LYS A 144 -24.65 6.90 10.94
C LYS A 144 -25.73 7.62 10.13
N PRO A 145 -26.77 6.91 9.65
CA PRO A 145 -27.97 7.55 9.17
C PRO A 145 -28.50 8.54 10.22
N GLY A 146 -28.97 9.72 9.79
CA GLY A 146 -29.33 10.80 10.70
C GLY A 146 -28.19 11.73 11.13
N GLY A 147 -26.97 11.50 10.62
CA GLY A 147 -25.86 12.45 10.68
C GLY A 147 -25.00 12.40 11.95
N SER A 148 -25.26 11.48 12.90
CA SER A 148 -24.34 11.33 14.04
C SER A 148 -22.96 10.81 13.60
N VAL A 149 -21.90 11.40 14.16
CA VAL A 149 -20.50 11.09 13.81
C VAL A 149 -19.74 10.65 15.05
N LYS A 150 -18.99 9.54 14.92
CA LYS A 150 -18.01 9.09 15.91
C LYS A 150 -16.64 9.07 15.28
N GLU A 151 -15.66 9.70 15.92
CA GLU A 151 -14.24 9.64 15.53
C GLU A 151 -13.46 8.79 16.53
N LEU A 152 -12.52 8.02 15.99
CA LEU A 152 -11.57 7.20 16.73
C LEU A 152 -10.17 7.52 16.21
N ARG A 153 -9.23 7.73 17.11
CA ARG A 153 -7.81 7.92 16.79
C ARG A 153 -7.00 6.85 17.53
N PRO A 154 -6.84 5.67 16.92
CA PRO A 154 -6.03 4.62 17.50
C PRO A 154 -4.60 5.11 17.72
N VAL A 155 -4.03 4.81 18.88
CA VAL A 155 -2.63 5.10 19.18
C VAL A 155 -1.82 3.85 18.85
N PRO A 156 -0.79 3.96 17.98
CA PRO A 156 0.06 2.83 17.66
C PRO A 156 0.77 2.31 18.92
N GLU A 157 0.87 1.00 19.04
CA GLU A 157 1.69 0.38 20.08
C GLU A 157 3.18 0.48 19.72
N ARG A 158 4.05 0.27 20.73
CA ARG A 158 5.50 0.22 20.52
C ARG A 158 5.89 -1.05 19.76
N GLY A 159 6.89 -0.94 18.88
CA GLY A 159 7.42 -2.06 18.12
C GLY A 159 7.25 -1.92 16.61
N GLY A 160 7.68 -2.94 15.87
CA GLY A 160 7.58 -2.97 14.42
C GLY A 160 6.12 -2.85 13.95
N HIS A 161 5.90 -2.08 12.88
CA HIS A 161 4.57 -1.81 12.29
C HIS A 161 3.53 -1.34 13.33
N GLY A 162 3.94 -0.45 14.27
CA GLY A 162 3.05 0.06 15.30
C GLY A 162 2.54 -1.00 16.29
N GLY A 163 3.36 -2.01 16.60
CA GLY A 163 3.03 -3.13 17.50
C GLY A 163 2.38 -4.32 16.81
N SER A 164 2.01 -4.21 15.53
CA SER A 164 1.31 -5.28 14.80
C SER A 164 2.11 -6.58 14.72
N ASP A 165 3.46 -6.51 14.62
CA ASP A 165 4.30 -7.70 14.52
C ASP A 165 4.18 -8.58 15.77
N ILE A 166 4.26 -7.99 16.95
CA ILE A 166 4.14 -8.74 18.20
C ILE A 166 2.72 -9.26 18.43
N ASN A 167 1.72 -8.48 18.04
CA ASN A 167 0.32 -8.88 18.18
C ASN A 167 -0.02 -10.04 17.25
N LEU A 168 0.55 -10.07 16.03
CA LEU A 168 0.41 -11.20 15.12
C LEU A 168 0.99 -12.50 15.73
N VAL A 169 2.20 -12.41 16.31
CA VAL A 169 2.84 -13.56 16.95
C VAL A 169 2.04 -14.04 18.14
N ARG A 170 1.54 -13.14 19.00
CA ARG A 170 0.67 -13.50 20.12
C ARG A 170 -0.61 -14.17 19.67
N ALA A 171 -1.29 -13.63 18.67
CA ALA A 171 -2.51 -14.22 18.13
C ALA A 171 -2.28 -15.62 17.54
N PHE A 172 -1.14 -15.85 16.90
CA PHE A 172 -0.76 -17.16 16.39
C PHE A 172 -0.60 -18.19 17.50
N PHE A 173 0.14 -17.86 18.56
CA PHE A 173 0.30 -18.78 19.70
C PHE A 173 -1.02 -19.03 20.43
N GLN A 174 -1.84 -17.98 20.62
CA GLN A 174 -3.15 -18.12 21.22
C GLN A 174 -4.06 -19.06 20.40
N ALA A 175 -4.04 -18.97 19.07
CA ALA A 175 -4.81 -19.86 18.22
C ALA A 175 -4.37 -21.34 18.38
N ILE A 176 -3.07 -21.59 18.54
CA ILE A 176 -2.55 -22.94 18.80
C ILE A 176 -3.05 -23.47 20.17
N GLU A 177 -2.97 -22.62 21.22
CA GLU A 177 -3.45 -22.98 22.56
C GLU A 177 -4.96 -23.26 22.58
N ASP A 178 -5.73 -22.49 21.81
CA ASP A 178 -7.18 -22.66 21.65
C ASP A 178 -7.57 -23.84 20.73
N GLY A 179 -6.61 -24.50 20.08
CA GLY A 179 -6.86 -25.60 19.14
C GLY A 179 -7.50 -25.19 17.81
N LYS A 180 -7.22 -23.96 17.37
CA LYS A 180 -7.75 -23.36 16.11
C LYS A 180 -6.75 -23.43 14.99
#